data_0d1f90f51f6bf675d9deeb860a055794
#
_entry.id   0d1f90f51f6bf675d9deeb860a055794
#
_cell.length_a   1.000
_cell.length_b   1.000
_cell.length_c   1.000
_cell.angle_alpha   90.00
_cell.angle_beta   90.00
_cell.angle_gamma   90.00
#
_symmetry.space_group_name_H-M   'P 1'
#
loop_
_entity.id
_entity.type
_entity.pdbx_description
1 polymer ?
#
loop_
_entity_poly.entity_id
_entity_poly.type
_entity_poly.pdbx_seq_one_letter_code
_entity_poly.pdbx_strand_id
1 'polypeptide(L)'
;MSREEAIASLKQMPENLRQQVAGLTDAQLHFQPEGGYFSVLENICHLRDIEIEGYGVRLHRVLAENHPALPDINGAQLARERHYSEQSLQPALDAFTRARHANLNILEGVTKTQLTWAAHLEGIGEITLGKLLELWAEHDRGHVQELEKLLAAVR
;
A
#
# COMPACT_ATOMS: atom_id res chain seq x y z
N MET A 1 -2.04 -11.70 -13.93
CA MET A 1 -0.90 -11.82 -13.02
C MET A 1 -1.09 -13.05 -12.15
N SER A 2 -0.09 -13.92 -12.07
CA SER A 2 -0.15 -15.09 -11.19
C SER A 2 0.04 -14.69 -9.72
N ARG A 3 -0.31 -15.61 -8.81
CA ARG A 3 -0.06 -15.44 -7.38
C ARG A 3 1.42 -15.18 -7.11
N GLU A 4 2.28 -15.98 -7.73
CA GLU A 4 3.74 -15.88 -7.57
C GLU A 4 4.28 -14.54 -8.05
N GLU A 5 3.77 -14.05 -9.19
CA GLU A 5 4.13 -12.73 -9.72
C GLU A 5 3.67 -11.60 -8.79
N ALA A 6 2.45 -11.68 -8.26
CA ALA A 6 1.92 -10.70 -7.33
C ALA A 6 2.75 -10.66 -6.05
N ILE A 7 3.04 -11.82 -5.45
CA ILE A 7 3.85 -11.91 -4.23
C ILE A 7 5.27 -11.38 -4.47
N ALA A 8 5.88 -11.72 -5.60
CA ALA A 8 7.21 -11.24 -5.95
C ALA A 8 7.24 -9.70 -6.05
N SER A 9 6.22 -9.11 -6.66
CA SER A 9 6.07 -7.66 -6.75
C SER A 9 5.93 -7.03 -5.36
N LEU A 10 5.07 -7.59 -4.52
CA LEU A 10 4.84 -7.10 -3.15
C LEU A 10 6.11 -7.17 -2.29
N LYS A 11 6.93 -8.21 -2.48
CA LYS A 11 8.21 -8.38 -1.75
C LYS A 11 9.22 -7.28 -2.06
N GLN A 12 9.20 -6.74 -3.27
CA GLN A 12 10.17 -5.72 -3.71
C GLN A 12 9.88 -4.34 -3.16
N MET A 13 8.65 -4.07 -2.75
CA MET A 13 8.21 -2.72 -2.40
C MET A 13 9.00 -2.07 -1.27
N PRO A 14 9.28 -2.73 -0.13
CA PRO A 14 10.06 -2.11 0.94
C PRO A 14 11.42 -1.61 0.49
N GLU A 15 12.16 -2.40 -0.28
CA GLU A 15 13.47 -2.00 -0.80
C GLU A 15 13.37 -0.89 -1.84
N ASN A 16 12.37 -0.95 -2.71
CA ASN A 16 12.11 0.11 -3.68
C ASN A 16 11.86 1.45 -2.98
N LEU A 17 11.04 1.47 -1.95
CA LEU A 17 10.77 2.67 -1.18
C LEU A 17 12.01 3.18 -0.48
N ARG A 18 12.77 2.28 0.16
CA ARG A 18 14.01 2.64 0.84
C ARG A 18 14.99 3.35 -0.10
N GLN A 19 15.15 2.83 -1.30
CA GLN A 19 16.03 3.42 -2.32
C GLN A 19 15.51 4.77 -2.81
N GLN A 20 14.21 4.87 -3.06
CA GLN A 20 13.61 6.11 -3.57
C GLN A 20 13.72 7.28 -2.60
N VAL A 21 13.61 7.02 -1.29
CA VAL A 21 13.62 8.09 -0.29
C VAL A 21 14.99 8.35 0.33
N ALA A 22 16.01 7.56 -0.01
CA ALA A 22 17.34 7.71 0.57
C ALA A 22 17.95 9.07 0.24
N GLY A 23 18.48 9.76 1.27
CA GLY A 23 19.22 10.98 1.10
C GLY A 23 18.42 12.22 0.71
N LEU A 24 17.09 12.18 0.80
CA LEU A 24 16.25 13.33 0.48
C LEU A 24 16.34 14.40 1.56
N THR A 25 16.34 15.66 1.14
CA THR A 25 16.24 16.81 2.05
C THR A 25 14.80 16.99 2.54
N ASP A 26 14.61 17.76 3.60
CA ASP A 26 13.27 18.11 4.09
C ASP A 26 12.44 18.79 3.01
N ALA A 27 13.04 19.69 2.23
CA ALA A 27 12.34 20.34 1.14
C ALA A 27 11.85 19.35 0.09
N GLN A 28 12.67 18.35 -0.26
CA GLN A 28 12.29 17.28 -1.21
C GLN A 28 11.19 16.39 -0.65
N LEU A 29 11.26 16.04 0.64
CA LEU A 29 10.24 15.20 1.30
C LEU A 29 8.88 15.87 1.37
N HIS A 30 8.83 17.20 1.53
CA HIS A 30 7.60 17.95 1.76
C HIS A 30 7.04 18.61 0.49
N PHE A 31 7.75 18.55 -0.63
CA PHE A 31 7.27 19.15 -1.88
C PHE A 31 5.94 18.53 -2.29
N GLN A 32 4.94 19.38 -2.47
CA GLN A 32 3.61 18.99 -2.96
C GLN A 32 3.39 19.57 -4.35
N PRO A 33 3.15 18.72 -5.37
CA PRO A 33 2.76 19.24 -6.67
C PRO A 33 1.35 19.83 -6.63
N GLU A 34 1.02 20.66 -7.59
CA GLU A 34 -0.32 21.22 -7.72
C GLU A 34 -1.34 20.11 -8.00
N GLY A 35 -2.60 20.33 -7.57
CA GLY A 35 -3.69 19.40 -7.83
C GLY A 35 -4.01 18.45 -6.68
N GLY A 36 -3.49 18.72 -5.49
CA GLY A 36 -3.83 17.95 -4.29
C GLY A 36 -3.13 16.61 -4.16
N TYR A 37 -2.05 16.40 -4.91
CA TYR A 37 -1.25 15.19 -4.82
C TYR A 37 -0.39 15.18 -3.55
N PHE A 38 -0.08 13.98 -3.08
CA PHE A 38 0.77 13.78 -1.91
C PHE A 38 2.22 14.16 -2.18
N SER A 39 2.90 14.66 -1.14
CA SER A 39 4.37 14.72 -1.10
C SER A 39 4.95 13.30 -0.98
N VAL A 40 6.27 13.18 -1.06
CA VAL A 40 6.96 11.90 -0.80
C VAL A 40 6.61 11.39 0.60
N LEU A 41 6.75 12.23 1.63
CA LEU A 41 6.44 11.85 3.01
C LEU A 41 4.99 11.39 3.16
N GLU A 42 4.05 12.12 2.59
CA GLU A 42 2.63 11.75 2.65
C GLU A 42 2.35 10.42 1.94
N ASN A 43 3.02 10.15 0.83
CA ASN A 43 2.94 8.86 0.15
C ASN A 43 3.37 7.70 1.07
N ILE A 44 4.48 7.86 1.78
CA ILE A 44 4.96 6.81 2.69
C ILE A 44 3.99 6.59 3.85
N CYS A 45 3.46 7.66 4.45
CA CYS A 45 2.45 7.54 5.49
C CYS A 45 1.17 6.87 4.98
N HIS A 46 0.75 7.21 3.76
CA HIS A 46 -0.40 6.60 3.10
C HIS A 46 -0.17 5.10 2.87
N LEU A 47 0.97 4.73 2.31
CA LEU A 47 1.31 3.33 2.07
C LEU A 47 1.33 2.52 3.36
N ARG A 48 1.87 3.08 4.44
CA ARG A 48 1.84 2.46 5.77
C ARG A 48 0.40 2.17 6.23
N ASP A 49 -0.46 3.17 6.16
CA ASP A 49 -1.82 3.05 6.68
C ASP A 49 -2.69 2.14 5.81
N ILE A 50 -2.52 2.18 4.49
CA ILE A 50 -3.23 1.28 3.59
C ILE A 50 -2.72 -0.16 3.72
N GLU A 51 -1.45 -0.35 4.05
CA GLU A 51 -0.92 -1.68 4.34
C GLU A 51 -1.55 -2.28 5.60
N ILE A 52 -1.60 -1.48 6.67
CA ILE A 52 -2.08 -1.95 7.98
C ILE A 52 -3.61 -2.05 8.02
N GLU A 53 -4.31 -0.99 7.61
CA GLU A 53 -5.75 -0.86 7.79
C GLU A 53 -6.55 -1.21 6.53
N GLY A 54 -5.91 -1.20 5.36
CA GLY A 54 -6.52 -1.55 4.09
C GLY A 54 -6.26 -3.01 3.73
N TYR A 55 -5.19 -3.25 2.98
CA TYR A 55 -4.92 -4.60 2.45
C TYR A 55 -4.70 -5.64 3.53
N GLY A 56 -4.01 -5.31 4.62
CA GLY A 56 -3.80 -6.24 5.72
C GLY A 56 -5.11 -6.70 6.35
N VAL A 57 -6.01 -5.77 6.62
CA VAL A 57 -7.33 -6.08 7.18
C VAL A 57 -8.16 -6.88 6.17
N ARG A 58 -8.15 -6.50 4.90
CA ARG A 58 -8.87 -7.20 3.84
C ARG A 58 -8.41 -8.64 3.72
N LEU A 59 -7.09 -8.87 3.72
CA LEU A 59 -6.51 -10.22 3.68
C LEU A 59 -7.01 -11.07 4.85
N HIS A 60 -6.92 -10.56 6.07
CA HIS A 60 -7.38 -11.30 7.27
C HIS A 60 -8.87 -11.62 7.19
N ARG A 61 -9.68 -10.67 6.74
CA ARG A 61 -11.14 -10.84 6.69
C ARG A 61 -11.57 -11.85 5.63
N VAL A 62 -10.94 -11.82 4.45
CA VAL A 62 -11.24 -12.83 3.41
C VAL A 62 -10.90 -14.23 3.89
N LEU A 63 -9.80 -14.38 4.65
CA LEU A 63 -9.39 -15.69 5.18
C LEU A 63 -10.23 -16.16 6.36
N ALA A 64 -10.82 -15.24 7.14
CA ALA A 64 -11.54 -15.58 8.38
C ALA A 64 -13.06 -15.55 8.26
N GLU A 65 -13.62 -14.84 7.29
CA GLU A 65 -15.05 -14.62 7.15
C GLU A 65 -15.55 -15.21 5.83
N ASN A 66 -16.85 -15.52 5.79
CA ASN A 66 -17.49 -16.00 4.57
C ASN A 66 -18.04 -14.79 3.79
N HIS A 67 -17.46 -14.52 2.62
CA HIS A 67 -17.90 -13.47 1.71
C HIS A 67 -18.05 -12.10 2.41
N PRO A 68 -16.97 -11.57 3.02
CA PRO A 68 -17.07 -10.32 3.78
C PRO A 68 -17.32 -9.10 2.86
N ALA A 69 -18.00 -8.10 3.41
CA ALA A 69 -18.09 -6.77 2.80
C ALA A 69 -16.92 -5.92 3.30
N LEU A 70 -16.05 -5.55 2.40
CA LEU A 70 -14.80 -4.83 2.71
C LEU A 70 -14.98 -3.35 2.39
N PRO A 71 -14.88 -2.45 3.38
CA PRO A 71 -15.02 -1.01 3.12
C PRO A 71 -13.81 -0.45 2.39
N ASP A 72 -14.05 0.62 1.64
CA ASP A 72 -13.00 1.43 1.08
C ASP A 72 -12.40 2.37 2.14
N ILE A 73 -11.22 2.91 1.86
CA ILE A 73 -10.54 3.87 2.73
C ILE A 73 -10.32 5.16 1.96
N ASN A 74 -10.72 6.28 2.56
CA ASN A 74 -10.45 7.60 2.01
C ASN A 74 -9.05 8.07 2.44
N GLY A 75 -8.06 7.85 1.58
CA GLY A 75 -6.66 8.19 1.86
C GLY A 75 -6.43 9.68 2.07
N ALA A 76 -7.12 10.54 1.32
CA ALA A 76 -7.01 11.99 1.49
C ALA A 76 -7.53 12.45 2.85
N GLN A 77 -8.61 11.86 3.33
CA GLN A 77 -9.17 12.16 4.65
C GLN A 77 -8.20 11.75 5.76
N LEU A 78 -7.61 10.55 5.67
CA LEU A 78 -6.61 10.09 6.64
C LEU A 78 -5.40 11.01 6.67
N ALA A 79 -4.94 11.48 5.51
CA ALA A 79 -3.80 12.39 5.42
C ALA A 79 -4.04 13.68 6.20
N ARG A 80 -5.26 14.22 6.09
CA ARG A 80 -5.66 15.42 6.82
C ARG A 80 -5.82 15.16 8.32
N GLU A 81 -6.58 14.13 8.68
CA GLU A 81 -6.89 13.81 10.08
C GLU A 81 -5.65 13.41 10.88
N ARG A 82 -4.71 12.73 10.25
CA ARG A 82 -3.49 12.21 10.89
C ARG A 82 -2.28 13.11 10.69
N HIS A 83 -2.44 14.24 10.03
CA HIS A 83 -1.37 15.21 9.80
C HIS A 83 -0.11 14.57 9.21
N TYR A 84 -0.24 13.89 8.08
CA TYR A 84 0.87 13.18 7.43
C TYR A 84 2.08 14.08 7.18
N SER A 85 1.85 15.34 6.81
CA SER A 85 2.92 16.29 6.53
C SER A 85 3.78 16.64 7.76
N GLU A 86 3.28 16.35 8.95
CA GLU A 86 3.98 16.58 10.23
C GLU A 86 4.62 15.33 10.82
N GLN A 87 4.46 14.20 10.16
CA GLN A 87 5.01 12.92 10.62
C GLN A 87 6.47 12.75 10.20
N SER A 88 7.12 11.71 10.73
CA SER A 88 8.52 11.42 10.44
C SER A 88 8.65 10.28 9.44
N LEU A 89 9.52 10.45 8.45
CA LEU A 89 9.71 9.49 7.36
C LEU A 89 10.15 8.12 7.86
N GLN A 90 11.22 8.06 8.66
CA GLN A 90 11.82 6.77 9.02
C GLN A 90 10.87 5.86 9.82
N PRO A 91 10.19 6.35 10.88
CA PRO A 91 9.20 5.53 11.57
C PRO A 91 8.06 5.05 10.67
N ALA A 92 7.59 5.90 9.75
CA ALA A 92 6.53 5.52 8.80
C ALA A 92 7.00 4.42 7.85
N LEU A 93 8.19 4.56 7.29
CA LEU A 93 8.79 3.56 6.39
C LEU A 93 9.03 2.23 7.11
N ASP A 94 9.55 2.27 8.34
CA ASP A 94 9.79 1.07 9.14
C ASP A 94 8.47 0.36 9.48
N ALA A 95 7.43 1.10 9.82
CA ALA A 95 6.11 0.53 10.11
C ALA A 95 5.49 -0.11 8.87
N PHE A 96 5.60 0.53 7.70
CA PHE A 96 5.19 -0.07 6.44
C PHE A 96 5.92 -1.40 6.19
N THR A 97 7.23 -1.39 6.34
CA THR A 97 8.08 -2.56 6.08
C THR A 97 7.70 -3.73 6.98
N ARG A 98 7.51 -3.48 8.28
CA ARG A 98 7.08 -4.52 9.23
C ARG A 98 5.70 -5.07 8.88
N ALA A 99 4.76 -4.20 8.55
CA ALA A 99 3.40 -4.62 8.18
C ALA A 99 3.41 -5.46 6.90
N ARG A 100 4.19 -5.03 5.88
CA ARG A 100 4.32 -5.78 4.63
C ARG A 100 4.92 -7.17 4.89
N HIS A 101 5.96 -7.28 5.70
CA HIS A 101 6.57 -8.57 6.02
C HIS A 101 5.58 -9.50 6.72
N ALA A 102 4.78 -8.98 7.64
CA ALA A 102 3.74 -9.78 8.32
C ALA A 102 2.68 -10.27 7.32
N ASN A 103 2.23 -9.42 6.42
CA ASN A 103 1.26 -9.78 5.39
C ASN A 103 1.84 -10.80 4.40
N LEU A 104 3.10 -10.66 4.00
CA LEU A 104 3.77 -11.62 3.13
C LEU A 104 3.86 -13.00 3.76
N ASN A 105 4.14 -13.08 5.05
CA ASN A 105 4.17 -14.36 5.77
C ASN A 105 2.82 -15.07 5.68
N ILE A 106 1.73 -14.34 5.81
CA ILE A 106 0.37 -14.90 5.64
C ILE A 106 0.15 -15.36 4.19
N LEU A 107 0.52 -14.52 3.23
CA LEU A 107 0.32 -14.81 1.80
C LEU A 107 1.07 -16.06 1.34
N GLU A 108 2.24 -16.35 1.90
CA GLU A 108 3.01 -17.54 1.56
C GLU A 108 2.29 -18.83 1.95
N GLY A 109 1.41 -18.78 2.97
CA GLY A 109 0.60 -19.91 3.40
C GLY A 109 -0.76 -20.03 2.71
N VAL A 110 -1.13 -19.10 1.85
CA VAL A 110 -2.42 -19.12 1.15
C VAL A 110 -2.43 -20.21 0.10
N THR A 111 -3.48 -21.04 0.11
CA THR A 111 -3.67 -22.15 -0.83
C THR A 111 -4.34 -21.69 -2.13
N LYS A 112 -4.25 -22.51 -3.17
CA LYS A 112 -4.97 -22.27 -4.43
C LYS A 112 -6.48 -22.15 -4.23
N THR A 113 -7.04 -22.96 -3.34
CA THR A 113 -8.46 -22.92 -3.00
C THR A 113 -8.83 -21.58 -2.35
N GLN A 114 -8.02 -21.11 -1.40
CA GLN A 114 -8.25 -19.82 -0.74
C GLN A 114 -8.21 -18.65 -1.71
N LEU A 115 -7.42 -18.72 -2.78
CA LEU A 115 -7.38 -17.68 -3.81
C LEU A 115 -8.74 -17.47 -4.50
N THR A 116 -9.61 -18.46 -4.49
CA THR A 116 -10.95 -18.38 -5.07
C THR A 116 -12.00 -17.83 -4.09
N TRP A 117 -11.65 -17.64 -2.82
CA TRP A 117 -12.57 -17.14 -1.82
C TRP A 117 -12.98 -15.70 -2.14
N ALA A 118 -14.29 -15.45 -2.02
CA ALA A 118 -14.91 -14.22 -2.50
C ALA A 118 -15.11 -13.19 -1.39
N ALA A 119 -15.13 -11.92 -1.80
CA ALA A 119 -15.47 -10.78 -0.97
C ALA A 119 -16.14 -9.73 -1.83
N HIS A 120 -16.81 -8.79 -1.18
CA HIS A 120 -17.32 -7.60 -1.85
C HIS A 120 -16.46 -6.41 -1.41
N LEU A 121 -15.75 -5.80 -2.35
CA LEU A 121 -14.93 -4.61 -2.09
C LEU A 121 -15.69 -3.36 -2.52
N GLU A 122 -15.96 -2.47 -1.58
CA GLU A 122 -16.63 -1.21 -1.83
C GLU A 122 -15.94 -0.42 -2.95
N GLY A 123 -16.72 0.06 -3.92
CA GLY A 123 -16.20 0.81 -5.06
C GLY A 123 -15.69 -0.05 -6.22
N ILE A 124 -15.47 -1.34 -6.00
CA ILE A 124 -14.99 -2.30 -7.02
C ILE A 124 -16.06 -3.35 -7.34
N GLY A 125 -16.65 -3.95 -6.29
CA GLY A 125 -17.64 -5.02 -6.42
C GLY A 125 -17.10 -6.36 -5.97
N GLU A 126 -17.65 -7.44 -6.54
CA GLU A 126 -17.24 -8.81 -6.22
C GLU A 126 -15.81 -9.09 -6.68
N ILE A 127 -14.99 -9.58 -5.78
CA ILE A 127 -13.61 -9.97 -6.05
C ILE A 127 -13.31 -11.33 -5.41
N THR A 128 -12.22 -11.94 -5.84
CA THR A 128 -11.61 -13.08 -5.15
C THR A 128 -10.36 -12.62 -4.41
N LEU A 129 -9.82 -13.46 -3.52
CA LEU A 129 -8.53 -13.17 -2.89
C LEU A 129 -7.42 -13.02 -3.94
N GLY A 130 -7.44 -13.83 -5.00
CA GLY A 130 -6.51 -13.69 -6.12
C GLY A 130 -6.57 -12.31 -6.77
N LYS A 131 -7.79 -11.80 -6.96
CA LYS A 131 -7.97 -10.43 -7.50
C LYS A 131 -7.49 -9.35 -6.51
N LEU A 132 -7.70 -9.57 -5.22
CA LEU A 132 -7.19 -8.65 -4.19
C LEU A 132 -5.66 -8.53 -4.28
N LEU A 133 -4.95 -9.64 -4.49
CA LEU A 133 -3.49 -9.62 -4.66
C LEU A 133 -3.07 -8.80 -5.89
N GLU A 134 -3.78 -8.93 -7.00
CA GLU A 134 -3.52 -8.13 -8.20
C GLU A 134 -3.72 -6.64 -7.94
N LEU A 135 -4.83 -6.27 -7.29
CA LEU A 135 -5.12 -4.88 -6.93
C LEU A 135 -4.05 -4.31 -6.00
N TRP A 136 -3.59 -5.13 -5.07
CA TRP A 136 -2.53 -4.75 -4.13
C TRP A 136 -1.22 -4.44 -4.86
N ALA A 137 -0.80 -5.33 -5.76
CA ALA A 137 0.40 -5.12 -6.56
C ALA A 137 0.27 -3.91 -7.50
N GLU A 138 -0.90 -3.69 -8.08
CA GLU A 138 -1.18 -2.51 -8.90
C GLU A 138 -1.11 -1.21 -8.08
N HIS A 139 -1.61 -1.23 -6.86
CA HIS A 139 -1.54 -0.11 -5.94
C HIS A 139 -0.08 0.27 -5.65
N ASP A 140 0.76 -0.72 -5.37
CA ASP A 140 2.20 -0.51 -5.19
C ASP A 140 2.83 0.16 -6.41
N ARG A 141 2.57 -0.39 -7.60
CA ARG A 141 3.14 0.16 -8.85
C ARG A 141 2.71 1.59 -9.11
N GLY A 142 1.45 1.90 -8.85
CA GLY A 142 0.93 3.26 -8.99
C GLY A 142 1.67 4.26 -8.11
N HIS A 143 1.95 3.89 -6.86
CA HIS A 143 2.69 4.76 -5.94
C HIS A 143 4.17 4.84 -6.27
N VAL A 144 4.80 3.77 -6.75
CA VAL A 144 6.19 3.83 -7.24
C VAL A 144 6.30 4.83 -8.39
N GLN A 145 5.37 4.79 -9.35
CA GLN A 145 5.35 5.75 -10.47
C GLN A 145 5.12 7.18 -10.00
N GLU A 146 4.22 7.39 -9.06
CA GLU A 146 3.98 8.70 -8.47
C GLU A 146 5.23 9.25 -7.78
N LEU A 147 5.91 8.40 -7.01
CA LEU A 147 7.17 8.77 -6.36
C LEU A 147 8.27 9.10 -7.39
N GLU A 148 8.38 8.34 -8.46
CA GLU A 148 9.34 8.63 -9.55
C GLU A 148 9.10 10.02 -10.14
N LYS A 149 7.85 10.40 -10.37
CA LYS A 149 7.49 11.73 -10.89
C LYS A 149 7.83 12.82 -9.89
N LEU A 150 7.52 12.62 -8.60
CA LEU A 150 7.85 13.56 -7.55
C LEU A 150 9.36 13.79 -7.45
N LEU A 151 10.14 12.70 -7.46
CA LEU A 151 11.59 12.77 -7.37
C LEU A 151 12.21 13.47 -8.58
N ALA A 152 11.68 13.23 -9.78
CA ALA A 152 12.13 13.93 -10.98
C ALA A 152 11.87 15.45 -10.89
N ALA A 153 10.79 15.86 -10.22
CA ALA A 153 10.43 17.26 -10.07
C ALA A 153 11.29 18.00 -9.05
N VAL A 154 11.90 17.29 -8.07
CA VAL A 154 12.64 17.90 -6.96
C VAL A 154 14.18 17.73 -7.05
N ARG A 155 14.65 16.99 -8.02
CA ARG A 155 16.09 16.76 -8.25
C ARG A 155 16.68 17.73 -9.23
#